data_8e29faadd7070b1dd76a279cee4b3462
#
_entry.id   8e29faadd7070b1dd76a279cee4b3462
#
_cell.length_a   1.000
_cell.length_b   1.000
_cell.length_c   1.000
_cell.angle_alpha   90.00
_cell.angle_beta   90.00
_cell.angle_gamma   90.00
#
_symmetry.space_group_name_H-M   'P 1'
#
loop_
_entity.id
_entity.type
_entity.pdbx_description
1 polymer ?
#
loop_
_entity_poly.entity_id
_entity_poly.type
_entity_poly.pdbx_seq_one_letter_code
_entity_poly.pdbx_strand_id
1 'polypeptide(L)'
;MAILLKIAAIILVLLFLIRKKWDLGLALFLDSVLTAVLFKLNIRDFARNVGGALISGETLSLIGIVVLVLYLGHFLQAGGNFRRMVDALKNLVHDPRLILAIPSAFIGLLPMTAGAMMGAPIVEEAAGRWKLTAAWKTFLNYWFRHIWEYSWPLYINLILAAAIIQVPIKRICFHQFPFTILAASAGLVMLFKNVPYLPPEENSGRRFRDVGKVFWSIWPIFLTILLIFVLKLNMLIALGISSVLTQIFSRMSLKERWGIILQSVSLKIILLTSAVMVFKRILEVSGALDSIVRVFPPHGVTAYILLFAAPFFVGLLTGVNQAFVAIAFPILLPIIGKGQPDMILLMFAYVSGFCGILLSPAHLCLALTADYFKAELKDVYRILIWPVSVVFSAAVLVLVIFRVLS
;
A
#
# COMPACT_ATOMS: atom_id res chain seq x y z
N MET A 1 25.81 -22.54 6.27
CA MET A 1 25.96 -22.31 4.83
C MET A 1 24.79 -22.87 4.01
N ALA A 2 24.41 -24.12 4.10
CA ALA A 2 23.30 -24.71 3.32
C ALA A 2 21.93 -24.01 3.50
N ILE A 3 21.59 -23.55 4.71
CA ILE A 3 20.33 -22.87 5.00
C ILE A 3 20.27 -21.48 4.32
N LEU A 4 21.36 -20.73 4.41
CA LEU A 4 21.46 -19.41 3.73
C LEU A 4 21.29 -19.54 2.23
N LEU A 5 21.88 -20.58 1.62
CA LEU A 5 21.74 -20.84 0.19
C LEU A 5 20.28 -21.16 -0.18
N LYS A 6 19.56 -21.92 0.66
CA LYS A 6 18.14 -22.22 0.42
C LYS A 6 17.28 -20.96 0.48
N ILE A 7 17.46 -20.13 1.52
CA ILE A 7 16.71 -18.85 1.67
C ILE A 7 17.06 -17.90 0.50
N ALA A 8 18.35 -17.80 0.16
CA ALA A 8 18.77 -17.01 -0.99
C ALA A 8 18.16 -17.52 -2.31
N ALA A 9 18.11 -18.84 -2.52
CA ALA A 9 17.49 -19.43 -3.70
C ALA A 9 16.00 -19.07 -3.80
N ILE A 10 15.24 -19.19 -2.70
CA ILE A 10 13.83 -18.80 -2.62
C ILE A 10 13.67 -17.33 -3.06
N ILE A 11 14.42 -16.40 -2.45
CA ILE A 11 14.31 -14.97 -2.76
C ILE A 11 14.73 -14.68 -4.20
N LEU A 12 15.85 -15.27 -4.67
CA LEU A 12 16.39 -15.01 -6.01
C LEU A 12 15.50 -15.56 -7.12
N VAL A 13 14.93 -16.77 -6.95
CA VAL A 13 13.99 -17.36 -7.93
C VAL A 13 12.74 -16.51 -8.02
N LEU A 14 12.21 -16.08 -6.88
CA LEU A 14 11.01 -15.22 -6.86
C LEU A 14 11.27 -13.89 -7.55
N LEU A 15 12.40 -13.21 -7.24
CA LEU A 15 12.78 -11.97 -7.91
C LEU A 15 13.03 -12.17 -9.41
N PHE A 16 13.63 -13.30 -9.81
CA PHE A 16 13.83 -13.65 -11.21
C PHE A 16 12.49 -13.80 -11.96
N LEU A 17 11.54 -14.55 -11.39
CA LEU A 17 10.21 -14.73 -11.99
C LEU A 17 9.48 -13.39 -12.17
N ILE A 18 9.53 -12.53 -11.13
CA ILE A 18 8.92 -11.19 -11.20
C ILE A 18 9.60 -10.32 -12.25
N ARG A 19 10.94 -10.35 -12.32
CA ARG A 19 11.69 -9.64 -13.37
C ARG A 19 11.32 -10.11 -14.78
N LYS A 20 10.96 -11.38 -14.94
CA LYS A 20 10.43 -11.96 -16.19
C LYS A 20 8.96 -11.63 -16.41
N LYS A 21 8.36 -10.74 -15.59
CA LYS A 21 6.96 -10.29 -15.66
C LYS A 21 5.92 -11.40 -15.46
N TRP A 22 6.28 -12.46 -14.74
CA TRP A 22 5.34 -13.47 -14.33
C TRP A 22 4.33 -12.86 -13.35
N ASP A 23 3.10 -13.41 -13.34
CA ASP A 23 2.11 -13.02 -12.34
C ASP A 23 2.62 -13.31 -10.94
N LEU A 24 2.46 -12.36 -10.01
CA LEU A 24 3.00 -12.47 -8.65
C LEU A 24 2.40 -13.64 -7.88
N GLY A 25 1.11 -13.94 -8.07
CA GLY A 25 0.47 -15.09 -7.44
C GLY A 25 1.05 -16.41 -7.93
N LEU A 26 1.26 -16.54 -9.25
CA LEU A 26 1.89 -17.72 -9.83
C LEU A 26 3.35 -17.86 -9.38
N ALA A 27 4.10 -16.76 -9.34
CA ALA A 27 5.47 -16.77 -8.86
C ALA A 27 5.58 -17.24 -7.41
N LEU A 28 4.71 -16.75 -6.52
CA LEU A 28 4.63 -17.17 -5.12
C LEU A 28 4.22 -18.64 -4.97
N PHE A 29 3.30 -19.12 -5.79
CA PHE A 29 2.91 -20.52 -5.77
C PHE A 29 4.06 -21.43 -6.19
N LEU A 30 4.77 -21.11 -7.28
CA LEU A 30 5.98 -21.85 -7.71
C LEU A 30 7.07 -21.81 -6.66
N ASP A 31 7.23 -20.69 -5.99
CA ASP A 31 8.19 -20.55 -4.90
C ASP A 31 7.80 -21.35 -3.65
N SER A 32 6.51 -21.56 -3.43
CA SER A 32 6.01 -22.50 -2.42
C SER A 32 6.41 -23.95 -2.76
N VAL A 33 6.33 -24.33 -4.03
CA VAL A 33 6.80 -25.64 -4.51
C VAL A 33 8.31 -25.76 -4.32
N LEU A 34 9.07 -24.73 -4.73
CA LEU A 34 10.52 -24.71 -4.54
C LEU A 34 10.90 -24.85 -3.05
N THR A 35 10.21 -24.11 -2.18
CA THR A 35 10.41 -24.20 -0.72
C THR A 35 10.17 -25.62 -0.21
N ALA A 36 9.07 -26.26 -0.62
CA ALA A 36 8.76 -27.63 -0.25
C ALA A 36 9.86 -28.61 -0.68
N VAL A 37 10.37 -28.47 -1.90
CA VAL A 37 11.46 -29.30 -2.43
C VAL A 37 12.76 -29.07 -1.64
N LEU A 38 13.17 -27.82 -1.44
CA LEU A 38 14.42 -27.48 -0.75
C LEU A 38 14.43 -27.94 0.72
N PHE A 39 13.28 -27.91 1.37
CA PHE A 39 13.14 -28.34 2.77
C PHE A 39 12.62 -29.77 2.91
N LYS A 40 12.53 -30.51 1.79
CA LYS A 40 12.15 -31.93 1.74
C LYS A 40 10.79 -32.25 2.35
N LEU A 41 9.81 -31.34 2.16
CA LEU A 41 8.44 -31.58 2.57
C LEU A 41 7.84 -32.71 1.72
N ASN A 42 7.16 -33.67 2.36
CA ASN A 42 6.49 -34.75 1.65
C ASN A 42 5.37 -34.21 0.75
N ILE A 43 5.18 -34.81 -0.43
CA ILE A 43 4.16 -34.38 -1.40
C ILE A 43 2.74 -34.44 -0.82
N ARG A 44 2.44 -35.44 0.02
CA ARG A 44 1.14 -35.56 0.70
C ARG A 44 0.94 -34.40 1.68
N ASP A 45 1.96 -34.05 2.45
CA ASP A 45 1.89 -32.93 3.39
C ASP A 45 1.85 -31.59 2.66
N PHE A 46 2.58 -31.45 1.56
CA PHE A 46 2.46 -30.29 0.68
C PHE A 46 1.02 -30.11 0.19
N ALA A 47 0.43 -31.14 -0.43
CA ALA A 47 -0.93 -31.06 -0.97
C ALA A 47 -1.97 -30.76 0.12
N ARG A 48 -1.85 -31.40 1.29
CA ARG A 48 -2.71 -31.16 2.46
C ARG A 48 -2.62 -29.72 2.94
N ASN A 49 -1.42 -29.17 3.07
CA ASN A 49 -1.22 -27.80 3.55
C ASN A 49 -1.64 -26.74 2.52
N VAL A 50 -1.42 -27.00 1.23
CA VAL A 50 -1.94 -26.14 0.15
C VAL A 50 -3.46 -26.13 0.19
N GLY A 51 -4.13 -27.29 0.19
CA GLY A 51 -5.59 -27.39 0.27
C GLY A 51 -6.14 -26.72 1.53
N GLY A 52 -5.53 -26.99 2.69
CA GLY A 52 -5.93 -26.38 3.96
C GLY A 52 -5.76 -24.86 3.97
N ALA A 53 -4.68 -24.33 3.38
CA ALA A 53 -4.47 -22.89 3.27
C ALA A 53 -5.53 -22.22 2.38
N LEU A 54 -5.87 -22.83 1.24
CA LEU A 54 -6.84 -22.28 0.28
C LEU A 54 -8.25 -22.16 0.85
N ILE A 55 -8.71 -23.16 1.63
CA ILE A 55 -10.06 -23.21 2.21
C ILE A 55 -10.11 -22.66 3.64
N SER A 56 -9.00 -22.17 4.19
CA SER A 56 -8.99 -21.61 5.54
C SER A 56 -9.89 -20.37 5.65
N GLY A 57 -10.55 -20.21 6.82
CA GLY A 57 -11.34 -19.02 7.09
C GLY A 57 -10.54 -17.72 7.00
N GLU A 58 -9.23 -17.77 7.30
CA GLU A 58 -8.31 -16.62 7.13
C GLU A 58 -8.19 -16.22 5.65
N THR A 59 -7.94 -17.19 4.77
CA THR A 59 -7.80 -16.93 3.31
C THR A 59 -9.12 -16.45 2.70
N LEU A 60 -10.23 -17.09 3.02
CA LEU A 60 -11.55 -16.71 2.50
C LEU A 60 -11.96 -15.32 2.99
N SER A 61 -11.72 -15.01 4.27
CA SER A 61 -11.98 -13.67 4.82
C SER A 61 -11.10 -12.62 4.16
N LEU A 62 -9.81 -12.92 3.94
CA LEU A 62 -8.88 -12.01 3.28
C LEU A 62 -9.28 -11.73 1.84
N ILE A 63 -9.69 -12.75 1.07
CA ILE A 63 -10.22 -12.58 -0.29
C ILE A 63 -11.45 -11.68 -0.26
N GLY A 64 -12.40 -11.96 0.64
CA GLY A 64 -13.61 -11.14 0.80
C GLY A 64 -13.30 -9.68 1.11
N ILE A 65 -12.37 -9.41 2.02
CA ILE A 65 -11.93 -8.05 2.37
C ILE A 65 -11.36 -7.35 1.13
N VAL A 66 -10.45 -8.00 0.39
CA VAL A 66 -9.80 -7.39 -0.77
C VAL A 66 -10.81 -7.11 -1.89
N VAL A 67 -11.73 -8.04 -2.16
CA VAL A 67 -12.78 -7.85 -3.15
C VAL A 67 -13.70 -6.67 -2.78
N LEU A 68 -14.11 -6.57 -1.51
CA LEU A 68 -14.98 -5.48 -1.03
C LEU A 68 -14.27 -4.12 -1.06
N VAL A 69 -12.96 -4.08 -0.77
CA VAL A 69 -12.16 -2.85 -0.90
C VAL A 69 -12.09 -2.39 -2.34
N LEU A 70 -11.82 -3.31 -3.28
CA LEU A 70 -11.82 -3.00 -4.71
C LEU A 70 -13.21 -2.56 -5.19
N TYR A 71 -14.26 -3.22 -4.70
CA TYR A 71 -15.64 -2.84 -4.99
C TYR A 71 -15.93 -1.38 -4.59
N LEU A 72 -15.61 -0.97 -3.36
CA LEU A 72 -15.80 0.41 -2.92
C LEU A 72 -15.01 1.39 -3.79
N GLY A 73 -13.78 1.04 -4.16
CA GLY A 73 -12.95 1.85 -5.05
C GLY A 73 -13.58 2.05 -6.44
N HIS A 74 -13.97 0.96 -7.09
CA HIS A 74 -14.61 1.00 -8.42
C HIS A 74 -15.97 1.72 -8.38
N PHE A 75 -16.75 1.50 -7.31
CA PHE A 75 -18.03 2.15 -7.12
C PHE A 75 -17.90 3.68 -7.03
N LEU A 76 -16.96 4.17 -6.22
CA LEU A 76 -16.71 5.61 -6.07
C LEU A 76 -16.16 6.24 -7.36
N GLN A 77 -15.36 5.48 -8.10
CA GLN A 77 -14.86 5.90 -9.41
C GLN A 77 -15.99 6.03 -10.43
N ALA A 78 -16.80 4.99 -10.59
CA ALA A 78 -17.90 4.95 -11.56
C ALA A 78 -18.97 6.02 -11.26
N GLY A 79 -19.20 6.33 -9.98
CA GLY A 79 -20.13 7.37 -9.55
C GLY A 79 -19.69 8.82 -9.81
N GLY A 80 -18.50 9.06 -10.36
CA GLY A 80 -17.96 10.40 -10.57
C GLY A 80 -17.67 11.16 -9.28
N ASN A 81 -17.59 10.45 -8.16
CA ASN A 81 -17.41 11.01 -6.82
C ASN A 81 -16.11 11.80 -6.70
N PHE A 82 -15.04 11.34 -7.37
CA PHE A 82 -13.74 12.02 -7.35
C PHE A 82 -13.77 13.41 -7.98
N ARG A 83 -14.39 13.54 -9.15
CA ARG A 83 -14.49 14.84 -9.82
C ARG A 83 -15.26 15.83 -8.94
N ARG A 84 -16.40 15.41 -8.42
CA ARG A 84 -17.22 16.24 -7.50
C ARG A 84 -16.46 16.65 -6.24
N MET A 85 -15.67 15.73 -5.68
CA MET A 85 -14.84 15.99 -4.51
C MET A 85 -13.73 17.02 -4.82
N VAL A 86 -13.01 16.84 -5.93
CA VAL A 86 -11.94 17.75 -6.35
C VAL A 86 -12.47 19.15 -6.61
N ASP A 87 -13.60 19.26 -7.31
CA ASP A 87 -14.26 20.56 -7.59
C ASP A 87 -14.68 21.25 -6.28
N ALA A 88 -15.19 20.50 -5.31
CA ALA A 88 -15.52 21.03 -4.00
C ALA A 88 -14.29 21.48 -3.21
N LEU A 89 -13.18 20.71 -3.29
CA LEU A 89 -11.91 21.02 -2.61
C LEU A 89 -11.26 22.29 -3.13
N LYS A 90 -11.31 22.55 -4.44
CA LYS A 90 -10.81 23.81 -5.03
C LYS A 90 -11.42 25.05 -4.36
N ASN A 91 -12.69 24.99 -3.93
CA ASN A 91 -13.38 26.08 -3.29
C ASN A 91 -13.10 26.21 -1.77
N LEU A 92 -12.58 25.15 -1.14
CA LEU A 92 -12.33 25.11 0.31
C LEU A 92 -10.91 25.52 0.69
N VAL A 93 -9.98 25.43 -0.26
CA VAL A 93 -8.56 25.64 -0.01
C VAL A 93 -8.22 27.13 0.03
N HIS A 94 -7.57 27.58 1.11
CA HIS A 94 -7.17 28.96 1.31
C HIS A 94 -5.87 29.33 0.60
N ASP A 95 -4.88 28.45 0.71
CA ASP A 95 -3.60 28.64 0.06
C ASP A 95 -3.64 27.93 -1.31
N PRO A 96 -3.56 28.69 -2.42
CA PRO A 96 -3.66 28.13 -3.76
C PRO A 96 -2.65 27.02 -4.03
N ARG A 97 -1.49 27.04 -3.35
CA ARG A 97 -0.46 25.98 -3.51
C ARG A 97 -0.98 24.60 -3.09
N LEU A 98 -1.88 24.55 -2.12
CA LEU A 98 -2.47 23.29 -1.65
C LEU A 98 -3.34 22.59 -2.71
N ILE A 99 -3.83 23.31 -3.73
CA ILE A 99 -4.55 22.72 -4.86
C ILE A 99 -3.66 21.77 -5.67
N LEU A 100 -2.33 21.97 -5.62
CA LEU A 100 -1.35 21.09 -6.26
C LEU A 100 -1.16 19.75 -5.54
N ALA A 101 -1.49 19.67 -4.25
CA ALA A 101 -1.26 18.52 -3.39
C ALA A 101 -2.55 17.77 -3.01
N ILE A 102 -3.56 18.50 -2.60
CA ILE A 102 -4.80 17.97 -2.01
C ILE A 102 -5.55 17.00 -2.94
N PRO A 103 -5.76 17.28 -4.23
CA PRO A 103 -6.46 16.34 -5.10
C PRO A 103 -5.78 14.98 -5.18
N SER A 104 -4.45 14.96 -5.34
CA SER A 104 -3.67 13.72 -5.37
C SER A 104 -3.71 12.98 -4.04
N ALA A 105 -3.66 13.71 -2.91
CA ALA A 105 -3.81 13.12 -1.59
C ALA A 105 -5.19 12.46 -1.40
N PHE A 106 -6.25 13.11 -1.82
CA PHE A 106 -7.60 12.53 -1.72
C PHE A 106 -7.82 11.33 -2.65
N ILE A 107 -7.29 11.39 -3.88
CA ILE A 107 -7.28 10.22 -4.78
C ILE A 107 -6.51 9.06 -4.13
N GLY A 108 -5.46 9.37 -3.37
CA GLY A 108 -4.69 8.41 -2.59
C GLY A 108 -5.45 7.72 -1.46
N LEU A 109 -6.63 8.18 -1.04
CA LEU A 109 -7.45 7.45 -0.06
C LEU A 109 -8.03 6.14 -0.60
N LEU A 110 -7.97 5.92 -1.92
CA LEU A 110 -8.47 4.72 -2.55
C LEU A 110 -7.35 3.89 -3.18
N PRO A 111 -7.34 2.59 -2.92
CA PRO A 111 -6.42 1.66 -3.56
C PRO A 111 -6.86 1.39 -5.01
N MET A 112 -6.43 2.25 -5.91
CA MET A 112 -6.76 2.16 -7.34
C MET A 112 -5.52 1.89 -8.18
N THR A 113 -5.65 1.00 -9.14
CA THR A 113 -4.63 0.82 -10.17
C THR A 113 -4.57 2.09 -11.04
N ALA A 114 -3.37 2.61 -11.25
CA ALA A 114 -3.15 3.83 -12.05
C ALA A 114 -3.89 5.10 -11.55
N GLY A 115 -4.25 5.17 -10.26
CA GLY A 115 -4.90 6.37 -9.69
C GLY A 115 -4.08 7.66 -9.88
N ALA A 116 -2.77 7.56 -10.08
CA ALA A 116 -1.92 8.68 -10.43
C ALA A 116 -2.33 9.37 -11.75
N MET A 117 -2.88 8.61 -12.71
CA MET A 117 -3.38 9.16 -13.98
C MET A 117 -4.65 9.98 -13.80
N MET A 118 -5.41 9.76 -12.73
CA MET A 118 -6.57 10.62 -12.41
C MET A 118 -6.15 11.94 -11.76
N GLY A 119 -5.06 11.94 -11.00
CA GLY A 119 -4.52 13.15 -10.37
C GLY A 119 -3.75 14.03 -11.34
N ALA A 120 -3.06 13.45 -12.32
CA ALA A 120 -2.16 14.16 -13.21
C ALA A 120 -2.84 15.31 -14.00
N PRO A 121 -4.01 15.14 -14.64
CA PRO A 121 -4.71 16.24 -15.30
C PRO A 121 -5.10 17.38 -14.36
N ILE A 122 -5.45 17.03 -13.11
CA ILE A 122 -5.85 18.00 -12.10
C ILE A 122 -4.66 18.83 -11.64
N VAL A 123 -3.51 18.16 -11.42
CA VAL A 123 -2.25 18.84 -11.09
C VAL A 123 -1.80 19.71 -12.27
N GLU A 124 -1.96 19.25 -13.52
CA GLU A 124 -1.62 20.04 -14.72
C GLU A 124 -2.46 21.32 -14.79
N GLU A 125 -3.78 21.20 -14.65
CA GLU A 125 -4.70 22.34 -14.62
C GLU A 125 -4.35 23.32 -13.49
N ALA A 126 -4.16 22.79 -12.28
CA ALA A 126 -3.81 23.59 -11.12
C ALA A 126 -2.46 24.28 -11.28
N ALA A 127 -1.47 23.59 -11.87
CA ALA A 127 -0.12 24.10 -12.07
C ALA A 127 -0.01 25.20 -13.13
N GLY A 128 -1.06 25.44 -13.91
CA GLY A 128 -1.07 26.47 -14.97
C GLY A 128 -0.72 27.87 -14.49
N ARG A 129 -0.97 28.17 -13.21
CA ARG A 129 -0.62 29.47 -12.57
C ARG A 129 0.86 29.56 -12.18
N TRP A 130 1.55 28.43 -12.05
CA TRP A 130 2.95 28.37 -11.70
C TRP A 130 3.75 27.75 -12.84
N LYS A 131 4.90 28.30 -13.14
CA LYS A 131 5.80 27.72 -14.15
C LYS A 131 6.57 26.53 -13.57
N LEU A 132 5.86 25.48 -13.14
CA LEU A 132 6.46 24.29 -12.56
C LEU A 132 7.07 23.42 -13.64
N THR A 133 8.25 22.86 -13.35
CA THR A 133 8.86 21.87 -14.24
C THR A 133 8.06 20.57 -14.25
N ALA A 134 8.22 19.76 -15.30
CA ALA A 134 7.62 18.44 -15.40
C ALA A 134 7.95 17.55 -14.18
N ALA A 135 9.18 17.63 -13.67
CA ALA A 135 9.63 16.89 -12.50
C ALA A 135 8.87 17.31 -11.23
N TRP A 136 8.61 18.61 -11.02
CA TRP A 136 7.83 19.09 -9.88
C TRP A 136 6.37 18.66 -9.97
N LYS A 137 5.73 18.75 -11.12
CA LYS A 137 4.36 18.27 -11.33
C LYS A 137 4.26 16.76 -11.06
N THR A 138 5.24 16.00 -11.55
CA THR A 138 5.37 14.57 -11.28
C THR A 138 5.49 14.28 -9.79
N PHE A 139 6.41 14.97 -9.10
CA PHE A 139 6.58 14.82 -7.66
C PHE A 139 5.30 15.10 -6.88
N LEU A 140 4.64 16.21 -7.13
CA LEU A 140 3.42 16.61 -6.40
C LEU A 140 2.29 15.59 -6.58
N ASN A 141 2.04 15.16 -7.82
CA ASN A 141 1.04 14.13 -8.07
C ASN A 141 1.41 12.78 -7.45
N TYR A 142 2.66 12.37 -7.61
CA TYR A 142 3.13 11.08 -7.13
C TYR A 142 3.23 11.03 -5.60
N TRP A 143 3.92 11.97 -4.98
CA TRP A 143 4.17 11.97 -3.54
C TRP A 143 2.90 12.03 -2.71
N PHE A 144 2.03 13.03 -2.96
CA PHE A 144 0.83 13.21 -2.16
C PHE A 144 -0.19 12.09 -2.33
N ARG A 145 -0.21 11.42 -3.47
CA ARG A 145 -1.05 10.24 -3.64
C ARG A 145 -0.63 9.08 -2.72
N HIS A 146 0.64 8.98 -2.37
CA HIS A 146 1.19 7.84 -1.64
C HIS A 146 1.31 8.04 -0.12
N ILE A 147 1.04 9.23 0.41
CA ILE A 147 1.17 9.53 1.85
C ILE A 147 0.30 8.64 2.75
N TRP A 148 -0.83 8.15 2.26
CA TRP A 148 -1.76 7.30 2.98
C TRP A 148 -1.33 5.83 3.05
N GLU A 149 -0.45 5.38 2.19
CA GLU A 149 -0.07 3.98 2.10
C GLU A 149 0.72 3.47 3.31
N TYR A 150 1.16 4.38 4.18
CA TYR A 150 1.74 4.01 5.46
C TYR A 150 0.69 3.46 6.45
N SER A 151 -0.49 4.06 6.54
CA SER A 151 -1.42 3.77 7.65
C SER A 151 -2.89 3.61 7.26
N TRP A 152 -3.26 3.78 6.00
CA TRP A 152 -4.66 3.73 5.60
C TRP A 152 -5.19 2.30 5.46
N PRO A 153 -6.22 1.88 6.24
CA PRO A 153 -6.61 0.48 6.37
C PRO A 153 -7.18 -0.16 5.10
N LEU A 154 -7.52 0.62 4.08
CA LEU A 154 -8.04 0.09 2.81
C LEU A 154 -6.93 -0.31 1.83
N TYR A 155 -5.67 -0.10 2.14
CA TYR A 155 -4.58 -0.54 1.27
C TYR A 155 -4.30 -2.02 1.40
N ILE A 156 -4.27 -2.71 0.26
CA ILE A 156 -4.11 -4.18 0.17
C ILE A 156 -2.79 -4.64 0.84
N ASN A 157 -1.72 -3.88 0.72
CA ASN A 157 -0.43 -4.17 1.37
C ASN A 157 -0.54 -4.18 2.91
N LEU A 158 -1.28 -3.24 3.53
CA LEU A 158 -1.54 -3.25 4.98
C LEU A 158 -2.46 -4.40 5.39
N ILE A 159 -3.46 -4.70 4.57
CA ILE A 159 -4.38 -5.83 4.78
C ILE A 159 -3.61 -7.15 4.74
N LEU A 160 -2.72 -7.33 3.75
CA LEU A 160 -1.84 -8.49 3.65
C LEU A 160 -0.89 -8.59 4.85
N ALA A 161 -0.26 -7.47 5.25
CA ALA A 161 0.60 -7.45 6.43
C ALA A 161 -0.15 -7.89 7.68
N ALA A 162 -1.36 -7.37 7.91
CA ALA A 162 -2.21 -7.75 9.04
C ALA A 162 -2.56 -9.24 9.03
N ALA A 163 -2.88 -9.81 7.86
CA ALA A 163 -3.19 -11.23 7.71
C ALA A 163 -1.96 -12.14 7.89
N ILE A 164 -0.80 -11.75 7.36
CA ILE A 164 0.43 -12.54 7.49
C ILE A 164 0.89 -12.57 8.95
N ILE A 165 0.92 -11.41 9.60
CA ILE A 165 1.40 -11.26 10.99
C ILE A 165 0.32 -11.68 12.01
N GLN A 166 -0.93 -11.82 11.58
CA GLN A 166 -2.10 -12.18 12.41
C GLN A 166 -2.40 -11.15 13.52
N VAL A 167 -2.45 -9.88 13.13
CA VAL A 167 -2.84 -8.79 14.02
C VAL A 167 -3.99 -7.97 13.44
N PRO A 168 -4.83 -7.36 14.27
CA PRO A 168 -5.85 -6.44 13.79
C PRO A 168 -5.22 -5.28 13.02
N ILE A 169 -5.75 -4.98 11.82
CA ILE A 169 -5.23 -3.93 10.95
C ILE A 169 -5.13 -2.57 11.66
N LYS A 170 -6.08 -2.26 12.56
CA LYS A 170 -6.07 -1.03 13.35
C LYS A 170 -4.78 -0.84 14.15
N ARG A 171 -4.17 -1.95 14.63
CA ARG A 171 -2.92 -1.89 15.40
C ARG A 171 -1.76 -1.46 14.49
N ILE A 172 -1.69 -1.99 13.27
CA ILE A 172 -0.68 -1.57 12.28
C ILE A 172 -0.91 -0.11 11.91
N CYS A 173 -2.15 0.26 11.55
CA CYS A 173 -2.49 1.63 11.16
C CYS A 173 -2.09 2.65 12.24
N PHE A 174 -2.37 2.36 13.51
CA PHE A 174 -2.03 3.26 14.61
C PHE A 174 -0.52 3.49 14.73
N HIS A 175 0.30 2.42 14.66
CA HIS A 175 1.76 2.54 14.77
C HIS A 175 2.39 3.18 13.52
N GLN A 176 1.76 3.03 12.35
CA GLN A 176 2.23 3.60 11.10
C GLN A 176 1.73 5.04 10.85
N PHE A 177 0.69 5.49 11.57
CA PHE A 177 0.08 6.80 11.36
C PHE A 177 1.06 7.99 11.48
N PRO A 178 2.04 8.00 12.42
CA PRO A 178 3.06 9.04 12.46
C PRO A 178 3.83 9.22 11.15
N PHE A 179 4.04 8.13 10.39
CA PHE A 179 4.73 8.20 9.09
C PHE A 179 3.86 8.81 8.00
N THR A 180 2.54 8.64 8.06
CA THR A 180 1.60 9.39 7.20
C THR A 180 1.71 10.90 7.46
N ILE A 181 1.72 11.31 8.73
CA ILE A 181 1.87 12.72 9.10
C ILE A 181 3.23 13.24 8.63
N LEU A 182 4.30 12.48 8.88
CA LEU A 182 5.66 12.87 8.49
C LEU A 182 5.80 12.99 6.97
N ALA A 183 5.26 12.04 6.21
CA ALA A 183 5.28 12.07 4.75
C ALA A 183 4.49 13.27 4.21
N ALA A 184 3.29 13.52 4.75
CA ALA A 184 2.51 14.70 4.40
C ALA A 184 3.28 16.00 4.71
N SER A 185 3.86 16.10 5.90
CA SER A 185 4.65 17.27 6.33
C SER A 185 5.88 17.48 5.46
N ALA A 186 6.64 16.42 5.16
CA ALA A 186 7.79 16.49 4.27
C ALA A 186 7.40 17.00 2.88
N GLY A 187 6.32 16.49 2.30
CA GLY A 187 5.78 16.96 1.03
C GLY A 187 5.34 18.43 1.07
N LEU A 188 4.64 18.84 2.14
CA LEU A 188 4.21 20.23 2.33
C LEU A 188 5.39 21.19 2.50
N VAL A 189 6.42 20.80 3.25
CA VAL A 189 7.66 21.60 3.36
C VAL A 189 8.29 21.81 1.99
N MET A 190 8.38 20.76 1.18
CA MET A 190 8.88 20.86 -0.19
C MET A 190 8.01 21.77 -1.06
N LEU A 191 6.67 21.63 -0.96
CA LEU A 191 5.73 22.47 -1.69
C LEU A 191 5.89 23.94 -1.32
N PHE A 192 5.81 24.28 -0.04
CA PHE A 192 5.84 25.68 0.41
C PHE A 192 7.19 26.37 0.22
N LYS A 193 8.28 25.60 0.27
CA LYS A 193 9.65 26.12 0.05
C LYS A 193 9.93 26.43 -1.42
N ASN A 194 9.37 25.66 -2.36
CA ASN A 194 9.76 25.72 -3.76
C ASN A 194 8.67 26.25 -4.70
N VAL A 195 7.44 26.40 -4.23
CA VAL A 195 6.34 26.98 -5.00
C VAL A 195 5.98 28.35 -4.39
N PRO A 196 6.14 29.45 -5.15
CA PRO A 196 5.83 30.78 -4.63
C PRO A 196 4.35 30.94 -4.35
N TYR A 197 4.03 31.71 -3.31
CA TYR A 197 2.65 32.08 -3.03
C TYR A 197 2.13 33.01 -4.13
N LEU A 198 0.96 32.71 -4.66
CA LEU A 198 0.17 33.55 -5.53
C LEU A 198 -1.18 33.83 -4.85
N PRO A 199 -1.72 35.05 -4.92
CA PRO A 199 -3.01 35.34 -4.29
C PRO A 199 -4.13 34.45 -4.90
N PRO A 200 -5.16 34.12 -4.13
CA PRO A 200 -6.32 33.39 -4.66
C PRO A 200 -7.01 34.19 -5.79
N GLU A 201 -7.66 33.49 -6.70
CA GLU A 201 -8.54 34.14 -7.67
C GLU A 201 -9.80 34.69 -6.97
N GLU A 202 -10.27 35.88 -7.39
CA GLU A 202 -11.36 36.63 -6.72
C GLU A 202 -12.68 35.86 -6.54
N ASN A 203 -12.88 34.74 -7.29
CA ASN A 203 -14.11 33.95 -7.25
C ASN A 203 -14.10 32.75 -6.29
N SER A 204 -13.09 32.60 -5.44
CA SER A 204 -13.02 31.50 -4.46
C SER A 204 -13.91 31.80 -3.22
N GLY A 205 -15.20 31.98 -3.42
CA GLY A 205 -16.16 32.13 -2.35
C GLY A 205 -16.31 30.82 -1.57
N ARG A 206 -15.83 30.81 -0.31
CA ARG A 206 -16.02 29.70 0.62
C ARG A 206 -17.48 29.34 0.74
N ARG A 207 -17.87 28.17 0.27
CA ARG A 207 -19.22 27.67 0.46
C ARG A 207 -19.19 26.53 1.46
N PHE A 208 -19.80 26.72 2.63
CA PHE A 208 -19.97 25.62 3.61
C PHE A 208 -20.63 24.37 2.99
N ARG A 209 -21.42 24.57 1.94
CA ARG A 209 -21.98 23.48 1.10
C ARG A 209 -20.93 22.58 0.47
N ASP A 210 -19.71 23.06 0.24
CA ASP A 210 -18.66 22.26 -0.42
C ASP A 210 -18.01 21.26 0.54
N VAL A 211 -18.01 21.53 1.86
CA VAL A 211 -17.65 20.54 2.90
C VAL A 211 -18.59 19.33 2.83
N GLY A 212 -19.91 19.59 2.74
CA GLY A 212 -20.90 18.52 2.57
C GLY A 212 -20.71 17.72 1.28
N LYS A 213 -20.34 18.37 0.17
CA LYS A 213 -20.05 17.67 -1.09
C LYS A 213 -18.83 16.76 -0.98
N VAL A 214 -17.75 17.21 -0.33
CA VAL A 214 -16.56 16.36 -0.08
C VAL A 214 -16.97 15.15 0.75
N PHE A 215 -17.66 15.34 1.87
CA PHE A 215 -18.12 14.26 2.73
C PHE A 215 -18.99 13.26 1.96
N TRP A 216 -20.00 13.74 1.22
CA TRP A 216 -20.89 12.88 0.43
C TRP A 216 -20.18 12.16 -0.71
N SER A 217 -19.07 12.69 -1.21
CA SER A 217 -18.32 12.03 -2.26
C SER A 217 -17.58 10.77 -1.78
N ILE A 218 -17.20 10.73 -0.50
CA ILE A 218 -16.40 9.62 0.05
C ILE A 218 -17.01 9.04 1.35
N TRP A 219 -18.32 9.29 1.60
CA TRP A 219 -19.00 8.79 2.80
C TRP A 219 -18.87 7.28 3.04
N PRO A 220 -18.81 6.38 2.01
CA PRO A 220 -18.66 4.96 2.26
C PRO A 220 -17.31 4.61 2.91
N ILE A 221 -16.27 5.40 2.58
CA ILE A 221 -14.94 5.26 3.20
C ILE A 221 -15.02 5.69 4.66
N PHE A 222 -15.59 6.88 4.94
CA PHE A 222 -15.76 7.36 6.31
C PHE A 222 -16.60 6.40 7.15
N LEU A 223 -17.67 5.84 6.58
CA LEU A 223 -18.48 4.83 7.26
C LEU A 223 -17.64 3.59 7.59
N THR A 224 -16.87 3.08 6.62
CA THR A 224 -16.00 1.91 6.86
C THR A 224 -15.01 2.18 7.98
N ILE A 225 -14.36 3.34 7.98
CA ILE A 225 -13.41 3.73 9.04
C ILE A 225 -14.12 3.84 10.39
N LEU A 226 -15.30 4.47 10.46
CA LEU A 226 -16.11 4.56 11.67
C LEU A 226 -16.43 3.16 12.23
N LEU A 227 -16.90 2.25 11.37
CA LEU A 227 -17.26 0.88 11.76
C LEU A 227 -16.05 0.10 12.31
N ILE A 228 -14.86 0.25 11.70
CA ILE A 228 -13.63 -0.46 12.13
C ILE A 228 -13.05 0.13 13.41
N PHE A 229 -12.89 1.46 13.49
CA PHE A 229 -12.11 2.10 14.55
C PHE A 229 -12.97 2.46 15.77
N VAL A 230 -14.18 2.95 15.56
CA VAL A 230 -15.09 3.39 16.64
C VAL A 230 -15.95 2.24 17.12
N LEU A 231 -16.68 1.57 16.22
CA LEU A 231 -17.55 0.44 16.56
C LEU A 231 -16.79 -0.88 16.70
N LYS A 232 -15.48 -0.90 16.39
CA LYS A 232 -14.56 -2.04 16.55
C LYS A 232 -15.04 -3.31 15.82
N LEU A 233 -15.81 -3.15 14.74
CA LEU A 233 -16.29 -4.28 13.94
C LEU A 233 -15.14 -4.94 13.17
N ASN A 234 -15.31 -6.22 12.87
CA ASN A 234 -14.43 -6.92 11.95
C ASN A 234 -14.44 -6.22 10.58
N MET A 235 -13.28 -6.14 9.94
CA MET A 235 -13.10 -5.41 8.68
C MET A 235 -13.99 -5.95 7.56
N LEU A 236 -14.18 -7.28 7.46
CA LEU A 236 -15.05 -7.90 6.46
C LEU A 236 -16.50 -7.44 6.64
N ILE A 237 -16.98 -7.43 7.88
CA ILE A 237 -18.33 -6.97 8.23
C ILE A 237 -18.50 -5.49 7.94
N ALA A 238 -17.53 -4.66 8.35
CA ALA A 238 -17.55 -3.22 8.12
C ALA A 238 -17.63 -2.85 6.63
N LEU A 239 -16.78 -3.50 5.82
CA LEU A 239 -16.80 -3.36 4.37
C LEU A 239 -18.09 -3.89 3.74
N GLY A 240 -18.63 -5.02 4.23
CA GLY A 240 -19.90 -5.58 3.78
C GLY A 240 -21.05 -4.60 4.00
N ILE A 241 -21.18 -4.05 5.22
CA ILE A 241 -22.19 -3.03 5.55
C ILE A 241 -22.05 -1.81 4.65
N SER A 242 -20.83 -1.27 4.51
CA SER A 242 -20.59 -0.10 3.66
C SER A 242 -20.94 -0.39 2.20
N SER A 243 -20.60 -1.57 1.69
CA SER A 243 -20.91 -1.99 0.32
C SER A 243 -22.42 -2.14 0.09
N VAL A 244 -23.14 -2.74 1.02
CA VAL A 244 -24.61 -2.87 0.93
C VAL A 244 -25.28 -1.50 0.95
N LEU A 245 -24.86 -0.61 1.86
CA LEU A 245 -25.41 0.74 1.93
C LEU A 245 -25.10 1.54 0.66
N THR A 246 -23.91 1.39 0.07
CA THR A 246 -23.62 2.03 -1.23
C THR A 246 -24.54 1.52 -2.34
N GLN A 247 -24.90 0.26 -2.34
CA GLN A 247 -25.87 -0.28 -3.30
C GLN A 247 -27.27 0.31 -3.09
N ILE A 248 -27.71 0.42 -1.83
CA ILE A 248 -29.06 0.94 -1.50
C ILE A 248 -29.18 2.41 -1.92
N PHE A 249 -28.18 3.23 -1.58
CA PHE A 249 -28.19 4.69 -1.87
C PHE A 249 -27.70 5.04 -3.27
N SER A 250 -27.31 4.05 -4.08
CA SER A 250 -26.85 4.28 -5.44
C SER A 250 -27.97 4.69 -6.37
N ARG A 251 -27.69 5.69 -7.20
CA ARG A 251 -28.55 6.09 -8.33
C ARG A 251 -28.15 5.45 -9.67
N MET A 252 -27.16 4.56 -9.65
CA MET A 252 -26.70 3.83 -10.84
C MET A 252 -27.72 2.78 -11.26
N SER A 253 -27.76 2.47 -12.55
CA SER A 253 -28.57 1.38 -13.09
C SER A 253 -28.09 0.02 -12.57
N LEU A 254 -28.97 -0.99 -12.56
CA LEU A 254 -28.61 -2.34 -12.14
C LEU A 254 -27.48 -2.94 -13.00
N LYS A 255 -27.44 -2.62 -14.29
CA LYS A 255 -26.39 -3.07 -15.22
C LYS A 255 -25.01 -2.51 -14.83
N GLU A 256 -24.94 -1.21 -14.51
CA GLU A 256 -23.68 -0.58 -14.04
C GLU A 256 -23.22 -1.19 -12.72
N ARG A 257 -24.12 -1.37 -11.76
CA ARG A 257 -23.82 -1.98 -10.45
C ARG A 257 -23.27 -3.41 -10.61
N TRP A 258 -23.89 -4.19 -11.48
CA TRP A 258 -23.43 -5.56 -11.77
C TRP A 258 -22.03 -5.54 -12.43
N GLY A 259 -21.80 -4.62 -13.36
CA GLY A 259 -20.50 -4.43 -13.97
C GLY A 259 -19.40 -4.10 -12.94
N ILE A 260 -19.71 -3.25 -11.96
CA ILE A 260 -18.77 -2.90 -10.87
C ILE A 260 -18.45 -4.13 -10.02
N ILE A 261 -19.45 -4.95 -9.66
CA ILE A 261 -19.24 -6.18 -8.91
C ILE A 261 -18.31 -7.12 -9.67
N LEU A 262 -18.58 -7.38 -10.95
CA LEU A 262 -17.75 -8.25 -11.78
C LEU A 262 -16.32 -7.73 -11.93
N GLN A 263 -16.14 -6.43 -12.09
CA GLN A 263 -14.83 -5.81 -12.18
C GLN A 263 -14.04 -5.94 -10.87
N SER A 264 -14.73 -5.98 -9.73
CA SER A 264 -14.13 -6.07 -8.40
C SER A 264 -13.70 -7.48 -8.03
N VAL A 265 -14.33 -8.49 -8.62
CA VAL A 265 -13.95 -9.90 -8.48
C VAL A 265 -12.81 -10.22 -9.46
N SER A 266 -11.62 -9.72 -9.15
CA SER A 266 -10.43 -9.93 -9.98
C SER A 266 -9.80 -11.29 -9.68
N LEU A 267 -9.81 -12.21 -10.65
CA LEU A 267 -9.15 -13.52 -10.53
C LEU A 267 -7.66 -13.36 -10.17
N LYS A 268 -6.97 -12.37 -10.75
CA LYS A 268 -5.57 -12.06 -10.47
C LYS A 268 -5.34 -11.75 -8.98
N ILE A 269 -6.21 -10.95 -8.38
CA ILE A 269 -6.12 -10.57 -6.96
C ILE A 269 -6.45 -11.76 -6.04
N ILE A 270 -7.44 -12.57 -6.42
CA ILE A 270 -7.81 -13.79 -5.68
C ILE A 270 -6.64 -14.78 -5.71
N LEU A 271 -6.05 -15.01 -6.87
CA LEU A 271 -4.88 -15.88 -7.01
C LEU A 271 -3.69 -15.37 -6.20
N LEU A 272 -3.40 -14.07 -6.26
CA LEU A 272 -2.34 -13.47 -5.45
C LEU A 272 -2.59 -13.69 -3.95
N THR A 273 -3.77 -13.36 -3.47
CA THR A 273 -4.14 -13.48 -2.05
C THR A 273 -4.03 -14.92 -1.57
N SER A 274 -4.53 -15.85 -2.37
CA SER A 274 -4.44 -17.29 -2.10
C SER A 274 -2.98 -17.77 -2.07
N ALA A 275 -2.19 -17.37 -3.06
CA ALA A 275 -0.77 -17.76 -3.16
C ALA A 275 0.07 -17.25 -1.99
N VAL A 276 -0.19 -16.03 -1.51
CA VAL A 276 0.45 -15.47 -0.30
C VAL A 276 0.19 -16.35 0.92
N MET A 277 -1.06 -16.78 1.12
CA MET A 277 -1.43 -17.61 2.26
C MET A 277 -0.87 -19.03 2.14
N VAL A 278 -0.80 -19.59 0.93
CA VAL A 278 -0.12 -20.85 0.65
C VAL A 278 1.37 -20.73 0.95
N PHE A 279 2.04 -19.70 0.43
CA PHE A 279 3.47 -19.48 0.65
C PHE A 279 3.81 -19.34 2.14
N LYS A 280 3.05 -18.51 2.87
CA LYS A 280 3.15 -18.39 4.33
C LYS A 280 3.04 -19.76 5.00
N ARG A 281 2.02 -20.55 4.66
CA ARG A 281 1.77 -21.87 5.26
C ARG A 281 2.90 -22.85 4.97
N ILE A 282 3.39 -22.88 3.74
CA ILE A 282 4.49 -23.78 3.35
C ILE A 282 5.80 -23.39 4.06
N LEU A 283 6.12 -22.11 4.19
CA LEU A 283 7.26 -21.66 4.99
C LEU A 283 7.14 -22.08 6.46
N GLU A 284 5.94 -21.99 7.05
CA GLU A 284 5.69 -22.42 8.44
C GLU A 284 5.93 -23.93 8.62
N VAL A 285 5.33 -24.77 7.76
CA VAL A 285 5.37 -26.24 7.96
C VAL A 285 6.64 -26.91 7.46
N SER A 286 7.43 -26.26 6.61
CA SER A 286 8.67 -26.78 6.08
C SER A 286 9.87 -26.68 7.04
N GLY A 287 9.74 -25.93 8.15
CA GLY A 287 10.85 -25.60 9.04
C GLY A 287 11.79 -24.51 8.49
N ALA A 288 11.40 -23.86 7.40
CA ALA A 288 12.17 -22.75 6.83
C ALA A 288 12.27 -21.58 7.82
N LEU A 289 11.19 -21.26 8.54
CA LEU A 289 11.15 -20.18 9.52
C LEU A 289 12.10 -20.42 10.70
N ASP A 290 12.17 -21.64 11.23
CA ASP A 290 13.11 -22.00 12.30
C ASP A 290 14.57 -21.85 11.84
N SER A 291 14.80 -22.15 10.56
CA SER A 291 16.10 -21.99 9.93
C SER A 291 16.52 -20.54 9.81
N ILE A 292 15.57 -19.63 9.56
CA ILE A 292 15.80 -18.16 9.51
C ILE A 292 16.24 -17.64 10.87
N VAL A 293 15.55 -18.02 11.95
CA VAL A 293 15.91 -17.60 13.33
C VAL A 293 17.31 -18.03 13.73
N ARG A 294 17.74 -19.23 13.32
CA ARG A 294 19.10 -19.73 13.61
C ARG A 294 20.18 -18.89 12.95
N VAL A 295 19.90 -18.34 11.77
CA VAL A 295 20.86 -17.52 11.01
C VAL A 295 20.75 -16.03 11.37
N PHE A 296 19.54 -15.56 11.63
CA PHE A 296 19.22 -14.17 11.94
C PHE A 296 18.51 -14.09 13.30
N PRO A 297 19.25 -14.10 14.41
CA PRO A 297 18.66 -13.97 15.73
C PRO A 297 17.83 -12.69 15.85
N PRO A 298 16.61 -12.71 16.43
CA PRO A 298 15.64 -11.59 16.36
C PRO A 298 16.15 -10.23 16.88
N HIS A 299 17.15 -10.22 17.74
CA HIS A 299 17.71 -8.99 18.34
C HIS A 299 19.15 -8.68 17.85
N GLY A 300 19.63 -9.38 16.82
CA GLY A 300 20.95 -9.15 16.27
C GLY A 300 20.97 -8.09 15.17
N VAL A 301 22.13 -7.45 14.95
CA VAL A 301 22.33 -6.47 13.85
C VAL A 301 21.95 -7.07 12.49
N THR A 302 22.23 -8.36 12.30
CA THR A 302 21.88 -9.09 11.07
C THR A 302 20.37 -9.16 10.83
N ALA A 303 19.54 -9.22 11.89
CA ALA A 303 18.10 -9.18 11.78
C ALA A 303 17.61 -7.79 11.32
N TYR A 304 18.20 -6.72 11.85
CA TYR A 304 17.85 -5.35 11.41
C TYR A 304 18.23 -5.08 9.96
N ILE A 305 19.39 -5.62 9.53
CA ILE A 305 19.78 -5.57 8.11
C ILE A 305 18.76 -6.33 7.24
N LEU A 306 18.31 -7.50 7.68
CA LEU A 306 17.31 -8.28 6.93
C LEU A 306 15.94 -7.59 6.92
N LEU A 307 15.51 -6.99 8.04
CA LEU A 307 14.28 -6.20 8.15
C LEU A 307 14.28 -4.96 7.24
N PHE A 308 15.45 -4.40 6.96
CA PHE A 308 15.61 -3.36 5.96
C PHE A 308 15.71 -3.95 4.54
N ALA A 309 16.71 -4.79 4.30
CA ALA A 309 17.13 -5.17 2.96
C ALA A 309 16.08 -5.99 2.22
N ALA A 310 15.46 -6.98 2.88
CA ALA A 310 14.49 -7.84 2.20
C ALA A 310 13.29 -7.05 1.65
N PRO A 311 12.52 -6.30 2.46
CA PRO A 311 11.38 -5.55 1.93
C PRO A 311 11.80 -4.38 1.03
N PHE A 312 12.90 -3.69 1.33
CA PHE A 312 13.39 -2.57 0.52
C PHE A 312 13.75 -2.99 -0.90
N PHE A 313 14.58 -4.03 -1.04
CA PHE A 313 15.01 -4.48 -2.37
C PHE A 313 13.87 -5.15 -3.14
N VAL A 314 12.99 -5.89 -2.47
CA VAL A 314 11.77 -6.41 -3.13
C VAL A 314 10.92 -5.25 -3.63
N GLY A 315 10.68 -4.23 -2.82
CA GLY A 315 9.95 -3.03 -3.22
C GLY A 315 10.59 -2.31 -4.40
N LEU A 316 11.90 -2.04 -4.30
CA LEU A 316 12.68 -1.35 -5.32
C LEU A 316 12.70 -2.07 -6.67
N LEU A 317 12.93 -3.38 -6.65
CA LEU A 317 13.08 -4.19 -7.87
C LEU A 317 11.73 -4.49 -8.54
N THR A 318 10.67 -4.65 -7.76
CA THR A 318 9.34 -5.00 -8.31
C THR A 318 8.48 -3.80 -8.63
N GLY A 319 8.58 -2.72 -7.86
CA GLY A 319 7.68 -1.57 -7.96
C GLY A 319 6.21 -1.89 -7.63
N VAL A 320 5.93 -3.04 -7.01
CA VAL A 320 4.58 -3.52 -6.72
C VAL A 320 4.33 -3.53 -5.22
N ASN A 321 3.39 -2.70 -4.74
CA ASN A 321 3.13 -2.52 -3.32
C ASN A 321 2.82 -3.81 -2.56
N GLN A 322 2.05 -4.72 -3.17
CA GLN A 322 1.74 -6.00 -2.55
C GLN A 322 2.94 -6.94 -2.47
N ALA A 323 3.90 -6.80 -3.40
CA ALA A 323 5.02 -7.74 -3.52
C ALA A 323 5.95 -7.70 -2.31
N PHE A 324 6.33 -6.49 -1.82
CA PHE A 324 7.26 -6.45 -0.68
C PHE A 324 6.66 -7.07 0.58
N VAL A 325 5.35 -6.91 0.79
CA VAL A 325 4.66 -7.56 1.92
C VAL A 325 4.52 -9.05 1.69
N ALA A 326 4.02 -9.45 0.51
CA ALA A 326 3.75 -10.85 0.18
C ALA A 326 5.01 -11.73 0.22
N ILE A 327 6.16 -11.16 -0.10
CA ILE A 327 7.44 -11.87 -0.19
C ILE A 327 8.22 -11.77 1.13
N ALA A 328 8.47 -10.55 1.60
CA ALA A 328 9.36 -10.35 2.72
C ALA A 328 8.70 -10.69 4.07
N PHE A 329 7.43 -10.38 4.28
CA PHE A 329 6.80 -10.54 5.58
C PHE A 329 6.64 -11.99 6.04
N PRO A 330 6.29 -12.98 5.18
CA PRO A 330 6.34 -14.38 5.59
C PRO A 330 7.75 -14.83 6.03
N ILE A 331 8.80 -14.34 5.37
CA ILE A 331 10.20 -14.64 5.70
C ILE A 331 10.61 -13.95 7.02
N LEU A 332 10.13 -12.73 7.26
CA LEU A 332 10.43 -11.95 8.45
C LEU A 332 9.55 -12.30 9.67
N LEU A 333 8.53 -13.13 9.47
CA LEU A 333 7.58 -13.52 10.52
C LEU A 333 8.24 -13.99 11.82
N PRO A 334 9.31 -14.83 11.80
CA PRO A 334 9.98 -15.27 13.02
C PRO A 334 10.71 -14.15 13.77
N ILE A 335 11.12 -13.09 13.07
CA ILE A 335 11.83 -11.94 13.65
C ILE A 335 10.82 -10.93 14.20
N ILE A 336 9.77 -10.65 13.45
CA ILE A 336 8.73 -9.70 13.84
C ILE A 336 7.80 -10.28 14.93
N GLY A 337 7.54 -11.60 14.87
CA GLY A 337 6.57 -12.28 15.71
C GLY A 337 5.18 -12.40 15.08
N LYS A 338 4.45 -13.45 15.49
CA LYS A 338 3.10 -13.78 15.02
C LYS A 338 2.08 -13.57 16.13
N GLY A 339 0.96 -12.93 15.87
CA GLY A 339 -0.12 -12.68 16.83
C GLY A 339 0.20 -11.58 17.85
N GLN A 340 1.40 -11.62 18.42
CA GLN A 340 1.94 -10.56 19.30
C GLN A 340 3.27 -10.05 18.73
N PRO A 341 3.25 -9.37 17.58
CA PRO A 341 4.47 -8.91 16.94
C PRO A 341 5.09 -7.74 17.70
N ASP A 342 6.40 -7.65 17.53
CA ASP A 342 7.11 -6.42 17.83
C ASP A 342 6.72 -5.34 16.81
N MET A 343 5.95 -4.38 17.26
CA MET A 343 5.39 -3.35 16.38
C MET A 343 6.45 -2.40 15.83
N ILE A 344 7.59 -2.24 16.52
CA ILE A 344 8.71 -1.40 16.04
C ILE A 344 9.43 -2.09 14.89
N LEU A 345 9.68 -3.40 15.00
CA LEU A 345 10.29 -4.18 13.92
C LEU A 345 9.37 -4.26 12.70
N LEU A 346 8.07 -4.48 12.94
CA LEU A 346 7.07 -4.49 11.87
C LEU A 346 7.03 -3.14 11.15
N MET A 347 6.94 -2.04 11.90
CA MET A 347 6.97 -0.67 11.39
C MET A 347 8.20 -0.41 10.54
N PHE A 348 9.38 -0.75 11.06
CA PHE A 348 10.64 -0.54 10.36
C PHE A 348 10.71 -1.33 9.04
N ALA A 349 10.32 -2.61 9.05
CA ALA A 349 10.28 -3.44 7.85
C ALA A 349 9.30 -2.90 6.80
N TYR A 350 8.13 -2.44 7.25
CA TYR A 350 7.11 -1.90 6.36
C TYR A 350 7.56 -0.58 5.71
N VAL A 351 8.06 0.37 6.52
CA VAL A 351 8.58 1.65 5.99
C VAL A 351 9.75 1.42 5.04
N SER A 352 10.65 0.49 5.36
CA SER A 352 11.76 0.12 4.48
C SER A 352 11.27 -0.37 3.11
N GLY A 353 10.32 -1.30 3.09
CA GLY A 353 9.74 -1.81 1.86
C GLY A 353 9.02 -0.73 1.05
N PHE A 354 8.27 0.12 1.73
CA PHE A 354 7.55 1.20 1.06
C PHE A 354 8.49 2.29 0.53
N CYS A 355 9.58 2.62 1.21
CA CYS A 355 10.65 3.46 0.66
C CYS A 355 11.26 2.86 -0.62
N GLY A 356 11.45 1.53 -0.66
CA GLY A 356 11.87 0.83 -1.87
C GLY A 356 10.87 1.03 -3.02
N ILE A 357 9.57 0.90 -2.76
CA ILE A 357 8.50 1.16 -3.74
C ILE A 357 8.56 2.59 -4.26
N LEU A 358 8.65 3.57 -3.37
CA LEU A 358 8.68 4.99 -3.74
C LEU A 358 9.86 5.32 -4.64
N LEU A 359 11.00 4.65 -4.46
CA LEU A 359 12.20 4.82 -5.27
C LEU A 359 12.27 3.87 -6.49
N SER A 360 11.28 3.01 -6.69
CA SER A 360 11.31 2.05 -7.78
C SER A 360 11.01 2.68 -9.14
N PRO A 361 11.91 2.56 -10.13
CA PRO A 361 11.60 2.98 -11.50
C PRO A 361 10.54 2.09 -12.17
N ALA A 362 10.30 0.90 -11.65
CA ALA A 362 9.27 -0.02 -12.13
C ALA A 362 7.89 0.28 -11.52
N HIS A 363 7.79 1.22 -10.56
CA HIS A 363 6.51 1.54 -9.94
C HIS A 363 5.59 2.27 -10.94
N LEU A 364 4.46 1.63 -11.24
CA LEU A 364 3.55 2.06 -12.30
C LEU A 364 3.09 3.52 -12.13
N CYS A 365 2.79 3.95 -10.88
CA CYS A 365 2.35 5.32 -10.62
C CYS A 365 3.44 6.35 -10.94
N LEU A 366 4.71 6.04 -10.64
CA LEU A 366 5.83 6.92 -10.98
C LEU A 366 6.03 6.98 -12.49
N ALA A 367 6.10 5.81 -13.14
CA ALA A 367 6.33 5.71 -14.58
C ALA A 367 5.24 6.43 -15.40
N LEU A 368 3.96 6.17 -15.09
CA LEU A 368 2.84 6.80 -15.77
C LEU A 368 2.76 8.31 -15.51
N THR A 369 3.04 8.76 -14.28
CA THR A 369 3.04 10.20 -13.98
C THR A 369 4.18 10.93 -14.69
N ALA A 370 5.38 10.34 -14.68
CA ALA A 370 6.54 10.89 -15.39
C ALA A 370 6.30 10.95 -16.90
N ASP A 371 5.71 9.91 -17.48
CA ASP A 371 5.36 9.90 -18.91
C ASP A 371 4.29 10.95 -19.26
N TYR A 372 3.26 11.09 -18.43
CA TYR A 372 2.21 12.11 -18.63
C TYR A 372 2.78 13.53 -18.68
N PHE A 373 3.64 13.90 -17.72
CA PHE A 373 4.25 15.23 -17.65
C PHE A 373 5.50 15.36 -18.53
N LYS A 374 5.94 14.29 -19.19
CA LYS A 374 7.21 14.23 -19.95
C LYS A 374 8.42 14.59 -19.10
N ALA A 375 8.43 14.09 -17.84
CA ALA A 375 9.50 14.32 -16.89
C ALA A 375 10.61 13.27 -17.01
N GLU A 376 11.88 13.73 -16.95
CA GLU A 376 13.00 12.82 -16.82
C GLU A 376 13.04 12.25 -15.37
N LEU A 377 13.10 10.93 -15.23
CA LEU A 377 13.15 10.27 -13.91
C LEU A 377 14.31 10.76 -13.06
N LYS A 378 15.46 11.09 -13.67
CA LYS A 378 16.61 11.64 -12.96
C LYS A 378 16.25 12.91 -12.19
N ASP A 379 15.49 13.80 -12.79
CA ASP A 379 15.11 15.08 -12.16
C ASP A 379 14.01 14.87 -11.13
N VAL A 380 13.11 13.90 -11.35
CA VAL A 380 12.12 13.51 -10.35
C VAL A 380 12.82 12.94 -9.11
N TYR A 381 13.81 12.07 -9.27
CA TYR A 381 14.57 11.50 -8.14
C TYR A 381 15.33 12.53 -7.33
N ARG A 382 15.87 13.58 -7.96
CA ARG A 382 16.53 14.70 -7.24
C ARG A 382 15.61 15.36 -6.21
N ILE A 383 14.29 15.39 -6.51
CA ILE A 383 13.29 15.94 -5.61
C ILE A 383 12.83 14.86 -4.62
N LEU A 384 12.57 13.66 -5.09
CA LEU A 384 11.92 12.56 -4.35
C LEU A 384 12.83 11.98 -3.25
N ILE A 385 14.14 11.90 -3.48
CA ILE A 385 15.09 11.32 -2.52
C ILE A 385 15.01 12.02 -1.16
N TRP A 386 14.85 13.33 -1.13
CA TRP A 386 14.82 14.06 0.14
C TRP A 386 13.69 13.64 1.07
N PRO A 387 12.39 13.70 0.67
CA PRO A 387 11.30 13.31 1.57
C PRO A 387 11.30 11.81 1.89
N VAL A 388 11.75 10.95 0.97
CA VAL A 388 11.93 9.52 1.25
C VAL A 388 13.00 9.31 2.32
N SER A 389 14.13 10.01 2.23
CA SER A 389 15.20 9.94 3.23
C SER A 389 14.76 10.45 4.60
N VAL A 390 13.93 11.51 4.66
CA VAL A 390 13.36 12.00 5.92
C VAL A 390 12.51 10.93 6.59
N VAL A 391 11.61 10.29 5.84
CA VAL A 391 10.73 9.24 6.39
C VAL A 391 11.54 8.01 6.81
N PHE A 392 12.50 7.57 6.00
CA PHE A 392 13.35 6.43 6.33
C PHE A 392 14.23 6.71 7.56
N SER A 393 14.86 7.88 7.63
CA SER A 393 15.69 8.27 8.78
C SER A 393 14.87 8.31 10.08
N ALA A 394 13.62 8.77 10.01
CA ALA A 394 12.73 8.73 11.17
C ALA A 394 12.41 7.29 11.60
N ALA A 395 12.22 6.35 10.66
CA ALA A 395 12.00 4.94 10.98
C ALA A 395 13.24 4.32 11.65
N VAL A 396 14.44 4.65 11.16
CA VAL A 396 15.71 4.24 11.78
C VAL A 396 15.84 4.84 13.18
N LEU A 397 15.54 6.12 13.34
CA LEU A 397 15.60 6.80 14.64
C LEU A 397 14.67 6.16 15.67
N VAL A 398 13.42 5.87 15.28
CA VAL A 398 12.46 5.16 16.13
C VAL A 398 13.00 3.78 16.53
N LEU A 399 13.54 3.01 15.56
CA LEU A 399 14.15 1.71 15.84
C LEU A 399 15.29 1.83 16.86
N VAL A 400 16.21 2.78 16.67
CA VAL A 400 17.36 3.01 17.56
C VAL A 400 16.89 3.41 18.96
N ILE A 401 16.00 4.39 19.09
CA ILE A 401 15.47 4.86 20.36
C ILE A 401 14.87 3.70 21.17
N PHE A 402 14.00 2.90 20.55
CA PHE A 402 13.33 1.80 21.23
C PHE A 402 14.17 0.55 21.42
N ARG A 403 15.40 0.49 20.89
CA ARG A 403 16.30 -0.67 21.00
C ARG A 403 17.59 -0.39 21.73
N VAL A 404 18.01 0.87 21.79
CA VAL A 404 19.25 1.28 22.47
C VAL A 404 18.93 1.90 23.83
N LEU A 405 17.74 2.53 23.97
CA LEU A 405 17.32 3.21 25.19
C LEU A 405 16.34 2.40 26.04
N SER A 406 15.88 1.23 25.57
CA SER A 406 15.10 0.23 26.31
C SER A 406 15.97 -0.94 26.77
#